data_4f8ee483fc0c07840d032f397a7ab06b
#
_entry.id   4f8ee483fc0c07840d032f397a7ab06b
#
_cell.length_a   1.000
_cell.length_b   1.000
_cell.length_c   1.000
_cell.angle_alpha   90.00
_cell.angle_beta   90.00
_cell.angle_gamma   90.00
#
_symmetry.space_group_name_H-M   'P 1'
#
loop_
_entity.id
_entity.type
_entity.pdbx_description
1 polymer ?
#
loop_
_entity_poly.entity_id
_entity_poly.type
_entity_poly.pdbx_seq_one_letter_code
_entity_poly.pdbx_strand_id
1 'polypeptide(L)'
;MTADGRSRVDDPRRSRVLASVEAHPAGDDRESQSLDEVRGLLRTLVAPFDRSGGPAHVTASAVVVGVRGVLLHRHRRLHRWLQPGGHLDPGEWPQDAALRECEEETGLAVHHPAAGPVLVHVDVHDAADGHVHLDLRYLVLGPDAAPAPPPGESQEVAWFSWGEATALTDEALAGALRSARRLIATGAVEVPGVTPEETDG
;
A
#
# COMPACT_ATOMS: atom_id res chain seq x y z
N MET A 1 30.35 20.26 1.98
CA MET A 1 30.23 19.82 3.40
C MET A 1 28.75 19.62 3.66
N THR A 2 28.25 18.42 3.47
CA THR A 2 26.86 18.05 3.73
C THR A 2 26.81 17.42 5.11
N ALA A 3 26.11 18.12 5.99
CA ALA A 3 25.78 17.60 7.32
C ALA A 3 24.69 16.54 7.18
N ASP A 4 24.96 15.35 7.50
CA ASP A 4 24.26 14.49 8.44
C ASP A 4 24.96 13.12 8.49
N GLY A 5 25.93 13.01 9.40
CA GLY A 5 26.65 11.76 9.67
C GLY A 5 25.88 10.81 10.59
N ARG A 6 24.57 10.76 10.52
CA ARG A 6 23.82 9.67 11.13
C ARG A 6 24.07 8.42 10.31
N SER A 7 24.61 7.40 10.96
CA SER A 7 24.74 6.07 10.36
C SER A 7 23.36 5.64 9.83
N ARG A 8 23.28 5.40 8.52
CA ARG A 8 22.03 4.94 7.84
C ARG A 8 21.50 3.60 8.41
N VAL A 9 22.27 2.97 9.29
CA VAL A 9 21.90 1.75 10.02
C VAL A 9 20.88 2.01 11.13
N ASP A 10 20.80 3.27 11.63
CA ASP A 10 19.97 3.64 12.80
C ASP A 10 18.64 4.32 12.42
N ASP A 11 18.11 4.12 11.21
CA ASP A 11 16.81 4.66 10.82
C ASP A 11 15.70 4.03 11.70
N PRO A 12 14.97 4.83 12.51
CA PRO A 12 13.96 4.32 13.44
C PRO A 12 12.80 3.61 12.73
N ARG A 13 12.59 3.90 11.43
CA ARG A 13 11.57 3.23 10.61
C ARG A 13 11.89 1.75 10.45
N ARG A 14 13.17 1.38 10.33
CA ARG A 14 13.59 0.01 10.09
C ARG A 14 13.06 -0.97 11.14
N SER A 15 13.27 -0.68 12.41
CA SER A 15 12.84 -1.56 13.50
C SER A 15 11.31 -1.68 13.57
N ARG A 16 10.58 -0.56 13.36
CA ARG A 16 9.12 -0.56 13.35
C ARG A 16 8.53 -1.29 12.16
N VAL A 17 9.03 -1.02 10.95
CA VAL A 17 8.57 -1.71 9.74
C VAL A 17 8.86 -3.19 9.84
N LEU A 18 10.07 -3.57 10.29
CA LEU A 18 10.43 -4.96 10.49
C LEU A 18 9.49 -5.66 11.49
N ALA A 19 9.19 -5.01 12.62
CA ALA A 19 8.23 -5.55 13.59
C ALA A 19 6.82 -5.72 13.02
N SER A 20 6.35 -4.76 12.20
CA SER A 20 5.06 -4.87 11.52
C SER A 20 5.03 -6.02 10.52
N VAL A 21 6.08 -6.18 9.73
CA VAL A 21 6.24 -7.28 8.75
C VAL A 21 6.38 -8.64 9.45
N GLU A 22 7.05 -8.70 10.59
CA GLU A 22 7.19 -9.93 11.39
C GLU A 22 5.86 -10.37 12.03
N ALA A 23 5.03 -9.41 12.43
CA ALA A 23 3.72 -9.66 13.02
C ALA A 23 2.61 -9.94 11.99
N HIS A 24 2.85 -9.61 10.71
CA HIS A 24 1.84 -9.74 9.67
C HIS A 24 1.69 -11.22 9.22
N PRO A 25 0.47 -11.79 9.31
CA PRO A 25 0.23 -13.15 8.81
C PRO A 25 0.09 -13.14 7.29
N ALA A 26 0.80 -14.03 6.60
CA ALA A 26 0.63 -14.19 5.15
C ALA A 26 -0.79 -14.64 4.80
N GLY A 27 -1.37 -14.07 3.77
CA GLY A 27 -2.66 -14.46 3.21
C GLY A 27 -2.58 -15.65 2.25
N ASP A 28 -1.40 -15.83 1.63
CA ASP A 28 -1.09 -16.93 0.69
C ASP A 28 0.42 -17.17 0.59
N ASP A 29 0.82 -18.17 -0.20
CA ASP A 29 2.22 -18.58 -0.37
C ASP A 29 3.08 -17.48 -1.05
N ARG A 30 2.50 -16.68 -1.95
CA ARG A 30 3.19 -15.58 -2.61
C ARG A 30 3.55 -14.50 -1.60
N GLU A 31 2.59 -14.10 -0.78
CA GLU A 31 2.85 -13.12 0.28
C GLU A 31 3.82 -13.65 1.32
N SER A 32 3.77 -14.94 1.65
CA SER A 32 4.75 -15.57 2.54
C SER A 32 6.18 -15.40 2.04
N GLN A 33 6.41 -15.61 0.73
CA GLN A 33 7.72 -15.40 0.11
C GLN A 33 8.12 -13.91 0.15
N SER A 34 7.20 -13.00 -0.17
CA SER A 34 7.44 -11.55 -0.08
C SER A 34 7.81 -11.11 1.33
N LEU A 35 7.13 -11.62 2.35
CA LEU A 35 7.44 -11.33 3.76
C LEU A 35 8.85 -11.78 4.14
N ASP A 36 9.27 -12.97 3.73
CA ASP A 36 10.62 -13.48 4.00
C ASP A 36 11.70 -12.65 3.30
N GLU A 37 11.44 -12.25 2.06
CA GLU A 37 12.35 -11.40 1.29
C GLU A 37 12.47 -10.00 1.90
N VAL A 38 11.34 -9.34 2.24
CA VAL A 38 11.34 -8.03 2.91
C VAL A 38 12.07 -8.08 4.24
N ARG A 39 11.85 -9.12 5.06
CA ARG A 39 12.57 -9.31 6.34
C ARG A 39 14.10 -9.40 6.12
N GLY A 40 14.52 -10.15 5.09
CA GLY A 40 15.93 -10.29 4.73
C GLY A 40 16.54 -8.96 4.25
N LEU A 41 15.86 -8.29 3.32
CA LEU A 41 16.31 -7.03 2.73
C LEU A 41 16.32 -5.87 3.73
N LEU A 42 15.31 -5.73 4.57
CA LEU A 42 15.29 -4.72 5.63
C LEU A 42 16.45 -4.86 6.63
N ARG A 43 16.98 -6.05 6.85
CA ARG A 43 18.13 -6.28 7.73
C ARG A 43 19.46 -5.95 7.06
N THR A 44 19.55 -6.04 5.73
CA THR A 44 20.82 -5.97 4.98
C THR A 44 21.00 -4.70 4.18
N LEU A 45 19.93 -4.10 3.64
CA LEU A 45 20.00 -2.86 2.85
C LEU A 45 20.50 -1.70 3.72
N VAL A 46 21.39 -0.87 3.17
CA VAL A 46 21.94 0.31 3.86
C VAL A 46 20.87 1.39 4.04
N ALA A 47 20.09 1.66 3.01
CA ALA A 47 19.09 2.73 3.00
C ALA A 47 17.76 2.23 2.35
N PRO A 48 17.01 1.32 3.02
CA PRO A 48 15.83 0.69 2.41
C PRO A 48 14.67 1.66 2.17
N PHE A 49 14.67 2.85 2.76
CA PHE A 49 13.62 3.86 2.61
C PHE A 49 14.02 5.01 1.68
N ASP A 50 15.14 4.88 0.98
CA ASP A 50 15.65 5.88 0.05
C ASP A 50 15.70 5.26 -1.35
N ARG A 51 14.89 5.78 -2.28
CA ARG A 51 14.85 5.33 -3.67
C ARG A 51 16.23 5.32 -4.34
N SER A 52 17.10 6.24 -3.96
CA SER A 52 18.47 6.32 -4.48
C SER A 52 19.46 5.46 -3.70
N GLY A 53 19.01 4.77 -2.65
CA GLY A 53 19.86 4.07 -1.69
C GLY A 53 20.39 2.71 -2.14
N GLY A 54 19.91 2.18 -3.27
CA GLY A 54 20.31 0.86 -3.78
C GLY A 54 19.32 0.27 -4.79
N PRO A 55 19.51 -0.98 -5.18
CA PRO A 55 18.68 -1.64 -6.19
C PRO A 55 17.29 -2.05 -5.66
N ALA A 56 17.08 -2.00 -4.35
CA ALA A 56 15.81 -2.32 -3.72
C ALA A 56 15.46 -1.28 -2.65
N HIS A 57 14.20 -0.91 -2.56
CA HIS A 57 13.72 0.05 -1.55
C HIS A 57 12.23 -0.14 -1.24
N VAL A 58 11.82 0.37 -0.07
CA VAL A 58 10.43 0.33 0.37
C VAL A 58 9.59 1.31 -0.43
N THR A 59 8.43 0.84 -0.87
CA THR A 59 7.32 1.64 -1.37
C THR A 59 6.11 1.44 -0.46
N ALA A 60 5.11 2.30 -0.60
CA ALA A 60 3.87 2.16 0.15
C ALA A 60 2.66 2.41 -0.74
N SER A 61 1.63 1.60 -0.56
CA SER A 61 0.40 1.65 -1.33
C SER A 61 -0.83 1.62 -0.43
N ALA A 62 -1.92 2.18 -0.93
CA ALA A 62 -3.21 2.28 -0.24
C ALA A 62 -4.24 1.31 -0.85
N VAL A 63 -4.65 0.31 -0.10
CA VAL A 63 -5.87 -0.46 -0.40
C VAL A 63 -7.04 0.37 0.13
N VAL A 64 -7.62 1.18 -0.75
CA VAL A 64 -8.66 2.15 -0.39
C VAL A 64 -10.03 1.51 -0.45
N VAL A 65 -10.75 1.56 0.66
CA VAL A 65 -12.11 1.03 0.79
C VAL A 65 -13.07 2.08 1.34
N GLY A 66 -14.33 2.00 0.95
CA GLY A 66 -15.40 2.87 1.41
C GLY A 66 -16.77 2.33 1.02
N VAL A 67 -17.81 3.10 1.25
CA VAL A 67 -19.22 2.71 0.90
C VAL A 67 -19.41 2.43 -0.59
N ARG A 68 -18.52 2.93 -1.43
CA ARG A 68 -18.54 2.69 -2.89
C ARG A 68 -17.75 1.46 -3.31
N GLY A 69 -17.16 0.72 -2.38
CA GLY A 69 -16.32 -0.46 -2.64
C GLY A 69 -14.83 -0.17 -2.57
N VAL A 70 -14.09 -0.57 -3.57
CA VAL A 70 -12.61 -0.46 -3.68
C VAL A 70 -12.25 0.60 -4.72
N LEU A 71 -11.35 1.52 -4.37
CA LEU A 71 -10.83 2.52 -5.30
C LEU A 71 -9.58 1.99 -6.01
N LEU A 72 -9.57 2.09 -7.32
CA LEU A 72 -8.41 1.80 -8.16
C LEU A 72 -8.16 2.95 -9.13
N HIS A 73 -6.89 3.09 -9.54
CA HIS A 73 -6.51 3.96 -10.65
C HIS A 73 -5.89 3.14 -11.79
N ARG A 74 -6.04 3.61 -13.02
CA ARG A 74 -5.39 2.98 -14.16
C ARG A 74 -4.00 3.57 -14.36
N HIS A 75 -2.97 2.81 -14.01
CA HIS A 75 -1.59 3.25 -14.08
C HIS A 75 -1.19 3.65 -15.51
N ARG A 76 -0.73 4.89 -15.72
CA ARG A 76 -0.52 5.50 -17.04
C ARG A 76 0.45 4.73 -17.94
N ARG A 77 1.51 4.14 -17.40
CA ARG A 77 2.53 3.41 -18.17
C ARG A 77 2.21 1.92 -18.32
N LEU A 78 1.64 1.31 -17.28
CA LEU A 78 1.35 -0.12 -17.26
C LEU A 78 -0.01 -0.45 -17.89
N HIS A 79 -0.89 0.55 -18.03
CA HIS A 79 -2.27 0.39 -18.53
C HIS A 79 -3.08 -0.67 -17.79
N ARG A 80 -2.81 -0.84 -16.50
CA ARG A 80 -3.47 -1.78 -15.59
C ARG A 80 -4.14 -1.03 -14.45
N TRP A 81 -5.21 -1.59 -13.92
CA TRP A 81 -5.85 -1.12 -12.71
C TRP A 81 -5.04 -1.57 -11.50
N LEU A 82 -4.62 -0.61 -10.69
CA LEU A 82 -3.77 -0.81 -9.52
C LEU A 82 -4.31 0.02 -8.35
N GLN A 83 -3.86 -0.31 -7.16
CA GLN A 83 -4.00 0.54 -6.00
C GLN A 83 -3.12 1.80 -6.14
N PRO A 84 -3.53 2.96 -5.56
CA PRO A 84 -2.65 4.12 -5.45
C PRO A 84 -1.43 3.83 -4.59
N GLY A 85 -0.29 4.42 -4.93
CA GLY A 85 0.92 4.26 -4.15
C GLY A 85 2.21 4.58 -4.88
N GLY A 86 3.29 4.73 -4.12
CA GLY A 86 4.57 5.13 -4.69
C GLY A 86 5.72 5.11 -3.69
N HIS A 87 6.69 5.99 -3.92
CA HIS A 87 7.91 6.07 -3.14
C HIS A 87 7.72 6.92 -1.88
N LEU A 88 8.52 6.64 -0.88
CA LEU A 88 8.56 7.45 0.33
C LEU A 88 9.36 8.73 0.11
N ASP A 89 8.88 9.82 0.65
CA ASP A 89 9.66 11.06 0.80
C ASP A 89 10.75 10.92 1.88
N PRO A 90 11.79 11.76 1.84
CA PRO A 90 12.85 11.72 2.84
C PRO A 90 12.32 11.85 4.27
N GLY A 91 12.51 10.81 5.08
CA GLY A 91 12.03 10.77 6.48
C GLY A 91 10.57 10.39 6.68
N GLU A 92 9.83 10.18 5.60
CA GLU A 92 8.41 9.80 5.65
C GLU A 92 8.22 8.35 6.13
N TRP A 93 7.14 8.10 6.86
CA TRP A 93 6.74 6.75 7.24
C TRP A 93 5.95 6.08 6.13
N PRO A 94 6.06 4.75 5.92
CA PRO A 94 5.34 4.06 4.85
C PRO A 94 3.81 4.25 4.89
N GLN A 95 3.20 4.21 6.08
CA GLN A 95 1.77 4.44 6.22
C GLN A 95 1.35 5.86 5.83
N ASP A 96 2.20 6.86 6.08
CA ASP A 96 1.92 8.25 5.72
C ASP A 96 2.10 8.45 4.21
N ALA A 97 3.11 7.81 3.61
CA ALA A 97 3.30 7.79 2.16
C ALA A 97 2.08 7.18 1.43
N ALA A 98 1.51 6.09 1.96
CA ALA A 98 0.31 5.49 1.38
C ALA A 98 -0.89 6.47 1.33
N LEU A 99 -1.06 7.31 2.36
CA LEU A 99 -2.10 8.36 2.35
C LEU A 99 -1.77 9.45 1.33
N ARG A 100 -0.55 10.01 1.38
CA ARG A 100 -0.11 11.08 0.48
C ARG A 100 -0.23 10.69 -0.98
N GLU A 101 0.34 9.54 -1.36
CA GLU A 101 0.27 9.04 -2.75
C GLU A 101 -1.19 8.85 -3.19
N CYS A 102 -2.04 8.31 -2.31
CA CYS A 102 -3.46 8.16 -2.63
C CYS A 102 -4.13 9.53 -2.86
N GLU A 103 -3.88 10.51 -2.00
CA GLU A 103 -4.43 11.87 -2.18
C GLU A 103 -3.90 12.54 -3.45
N GLU A 104 -2.61 12.41 -3.75
CA GLU A 104 -1.98 12.94 -4.95
C GLU A 104 -2.55 12.31 -6.23
N GLU A 105 -2.70 10.99 -6.27
CA GLU A 105 -3.14 10.28 -7.47
C GLU A 105 -4.65 10.30 -7.69
N THR A 106 -5.45 10.51 -6.64
CA THR A 106 -6.92 10.37 -6.72
C THR A 106 -7.70 11.65 -6.42
N GLY A 107 -7.07 12.61 -5.74
CA GLY A 107 -7.73 13.84 -5.27
C GLY A 107 -8.72 13.60 -4.12
N LEU A 108 -8.70 12.43 -3.50
CA LEU A 108 -9.58 12.10 -2.37
C LEU A 108 -8.86 12.27 -1.04
N ALA A 109 -9.48 12.97 -0.10
CA ALA A 109 -9.02 12.98 1.29
C ALA A 109 -9.29 11.62 1.94
N VAL A 110 -8.25 10.90 2.27
CA VAL A 110 -8.30 9.54 2.82
C VAL A 110 -7.66 9.47 4.21
N HIS A 111 -7.97 8.44 4.97
CA HIS A 111 -7.41 8.30 6.31
C HIS A 111 -7.26 6.82 6.71
N HIS A 112 -6.43 6.56 7.70
CA HIS A 112 -6.34 5.24 8.34
C HIS A 112 -7.59 4.94 9.18
N PRO A 113 -7.90 3.66 9.45
CA PRO A 113 -8.89 3.28 10.45
C PRO A 113 -8.64 3.96 11.80
N ALA A 114 -9.69 4.17 12.59
CA ALA A 114 -9.60 4.87 13.88
C ALA A 114 -8.60 4.23 14.87
N ALA A 115 -8.39 2.92 14.78
CA ALA A 115 -7.40 2.19 15.59
C ALA A 115 -5.94 2.42 15.14
N GLY A 116 -5.72 3.11 14.01
CA GLY A 116 -4.41 3.39 13.43
C GLY A 116 -4.14 2.64 12.12
N PRO A 117 -2.91 2.78 11.57
CA PRO A 117 -2.51 2.15 10.32
C PRO A 117 -2.58 0.61 10.39
N VAL A 118 -3.17 -0.01 9.38
CA VAL A 118 -3.30 -1.46 9.25
C VAL A 118 -2.57 -1.94 8.00
N LEU A 119 -1.46 -2.66 8.19
CA LEU A 119 -0.77 -3.36 7.10
C LEU A 119 -1.63 -4.55 6.68
N VAL A 120 -2.06 -4.62 5.43
CA VAL A 120 -2.97 -5.67 4.93
C VAL A 120 -2.31 -6.63 3.97
N HIS A 121 -1.17 -6.24 3.39
CA HIS A 121 -0.44 -7.10 2.45
C HIS A 121 0.99 -6.58 2.24
N VAL A 122 1.88 -7.49 1.89
CA VAL A 122 3.26 -7.19 1.50
C VAL A 122 3.56 -7.86 0.16
N ASP A 123 4.11 -7.10 -0.78
CA ASP A 123 4.49 -7.62 -2.10
C ASP A 123 5.91 -7.19 -2.46
N VAL A 124 6.65 -8.08 -3.11
CA VAL A 124 7.97 -7.79 -3.70
C VAL A 124 7.87 -7.98 -5.20
N HIS A 125 8.22 -6.95 -5.94
CA HIS A 125 8.16 -7.00 -7.41
C HIS A 125 9.21 -6.11 -8.08
N ASP A 126 9.57 -6.46 -9.30
CA ASP A 126 10.44 -5.65 -10.14
C ASP A 126 9.72 -4.41 -10.63
N ALA A 127 10.33 -3.25 -10.46
CA ALA A 127 9.86 -2.00 -11.00
C ALA A 127 10.38 -1.76 -12.42
N ALA A 128 9.67 -0.93 -13.19
CA ALA A 128 10.01 -0.62 -14.58
C ALA A 128 11.36 0.11 -14.76
N ASP A 129 11.91 0.67 -13.69
CA ASP A 129 13.22 1.33 -13.66
C ASP A 129 14.39 0.38 -13.29
N GLY A 130 14.10 -0.91 -13.12
CA GLY A 130 15.08 -1.94 -12.79
C GLY A 130 15.39 -2.07 -11.31
N HIS A 131 14.63 -1.39 -10.45
CA HIS A 131 14.68 -1.56 -9.01
C HIS A 131 13.71 -2.65 -8.54
N VAL A 132 13.91 -3.14 -7.32
CA VAL A 132 12.97 -4.01 -6.63
C VAL A 132 12.19 -3.18 -5.61
N HIS A 133 10.88 -3.18 -5.72
CA HIS A 133 9.99 -2.55 -4.75
C HIS A 133 9.61 -3.53 -3.63
N LEU A 134 9.77 -3.08 -2.40
CA LEU A 134 9.26 -3.73 -1.19
C LEU A 134 7.97 -3.00 -0.80
N ASP A 135 6.86 -3.40 -1.42
CA ASP A 135 5.60 -2.66 -1.33
C ASP A 135 4.80 -3.05 -0.08
N LEU A 136 4.64 -2.09 0.82
CA LEU A 136 3.85 -2.22 2.04
C LEU A 136 2.46 -1.63 1.80
N ARG A 137 1.43 -2.49 1.76
CA ARG A 137 0.06 -2.10 1.44
C ARG A 137 -0.78 -1.89 2.69
N TYR A 138 -1.26 -0.68 2.88
CA TYR A 138 -2.08 -0.29 4.04
C TYR A 138 -3.55 -0.18 3.68
N LEU A 139 -4.42 -0.64 4.58
CA LEU A 139 -5.85 -0.37 4.49
C LEU A 139 -6.10 1.11 4.77
N VAL A 140 -6.81 1.75 3.87
CA VAL A 140 -7.12 3.18 3.91
C VAL A 140 -8.61 3.37 3.66
N LEU A 141 -9.23 4.26 4.42
CA LEU A 141 -10.64 4.59 4.32
C LEU A 141 -10.84 5.80 3.43
N GLY A 142 -11.66 5.63 2.39
CA GLY A 142 -12.03 6.70 1.47
C GLY A 142 -13.42 7.27 1.73
N PRO A 143 -13.67 8.53 1.35
CA PRO A 143 -14.96 9.19 1.51
C PRO A 143 -16.00 8.68 0.49
N ASP A 144 -17.28 8.91 0.78
CA ASP A 144 -18.34 8.77 -0.24
C ASP A 144 -18.30 9.94 -1.23
N ALA A 145 -17.28 9.95 -2.06
CA ALA A 145 -17.06 10.99 -3.07
C ALA A 145 -16.53 10.40 -4.37
N ALA A 146 -16.76 11.08 -5.48
CA ALA A 146 -16.10 10.77 -6.74
C ALA A 146 -14.63 11.22 -6.68
N PRO A 147 -13.67 10.43 -7.23
CA PRO A 147 -12.30 10.87 -7.36
C PRO A 147 -12.18 12.08 -8.27
N ALA A 148 -11.21 12.94 -7.98
CA ALA A 148 -10.93 14.15 -8.73
C ALA A 148 -9.41 14.33 -8.88
N PRO A 149 -8.73 13.42 -9.61
CA PRO A 149 -7.28 13.42 -9.73
C PRO A 149 -6.78 14.74 -10.34
N PRO A 150 -5.70 15.32 -9.81
CA PRO A 150 -5.16 16.57 -10.33
C PRO A 150 -4.58 16.41 -11.74
N PRO A 151 -4.40 17.52 -12.48
CA PRO A 151 -3.73 17.49 -13.77
C PRO A 151 -2.30 16.92 -13.64
N GLY A 152 -1.96 15.96 -14.49
CA GLY A 152 -0.66 15.27 -14.44
C GLY A 152 -0.77 13.82 -13.97
N GLU A 153 -1.79 13.52 -13.16
CA GLU A 153 -2.08 12.16 -12.74
C GLU A 153 -3.01 11.41 -13.71
N SER A 154 -3.21 10.12 -13.48
CA SER A 154 -4.18 9.33 -14.23
C SER A 154 -5.59 9.88 -14.03
N GLN A 155 -6.28 10.18 -15.12
CA GLN A 155 -7.68 10.62 -15.04
C GLN A 155 -8.64 9.42 -14.97
N GLU A 156 -8.15 8.21 -15.13
CA GLU A 156 -8.90 6.97 -15.00
C GLU A 156 -8.78 6.47 -13.54
N VAL A 157 -9.59 7.01 -12.65
CA VAL A 157 -9.72 6.61 -11.23
C VAL A 157 -11.19 6.32 -10.97
N ALA A 158 -11.50 5.15 -10.40
CA ALA A 158 -12.88 4.75 -10.18
C ALA A 158 -13.04 3.84 -8.97
N TRP A 159 -14.24 3.87 -8.42
CA TRP A 159 -14.72 2.91 -7.43
C TRP A 159 -15.28 1.67 -8.13
N PHE A 160 -14.98 0.50 -7.59
CA PHE A 160 -15.41 -0.80 -8.08
C PHE A 160 -16.03 -1.60 -6.95
N SER A 161 -16.98 -2.46 -7.25
CA SER A 161 -17.37 -3.53 -6.31
C SER A 161 -16.15 -4.42 -6.02
N TRP A 162 -16.19 -5.18 -4.92
CA TRP A 162 -15.12 -6.12 -4.58
C TRP A 162 -14.87 -7.17 -5.68
N GLY A 163 -15.94 -7.66 -6.31
CA GLY A 163 -15.84 -8.62 -7.40
C GLY A 163 -15.19 -8.03 -8.65
N GLU A 164 -15.61 -6.83 -9.07
CA GLU A 164 -15.02 -6.13 -10.21
C GLU A 164 -13.55 -5.79 -9.96
N ALA A 165 -13.21 -5.23 -8.79
CA ALA A 165 -11.84 -4.92 -8.42
C ALA A 165 -10.94 -6.16 -8.49
N THR A 166 -11.39 -7.28 -7.91
CA THR A 166 -10.65 -8.54 -7.93
C THR A 166 -10.45 -9.07 -9.36
N ALA A 167 -11.44 -8.93 -10.23
CA ALA A 167 -11.36 -9.39 -11.63
C ALA A 167 -10.44 -8.51 -12.50
N LEU A 168 -10.24 -7.25 -12.15
CA LEU A 168 -9.44 -6.28 -12.91
C LEU A 168 -7.96 -6.28 -12.52
N THR A 169 -7.60 -6.86 -11.38
CA THR A 169 -6.27 -6.75 -10.77
C THR A 169 -5.45 -8.03 -10.95
N ASP A 170 -4.16 -7.94 -10.63
CA ASP A 170 -3.30 -9.12 -10.60
C ASP A 170 -3.44 -9.89 -9.27
N GLU A 171 -2.77 -11.03 -9.21
CA GLU A 171 -2.79 -11.94 -8.05
C GLU A 171 -2.34 -11.27 -6.74
N ALA A 172 -1.33 -10.40 -6.81
CA ALA A 172 -0.79 -9.71 -5.64
C ALA A 172 -1.82 -8.74 -5.06
N LEU A 173 -2.46 -7.92 -5.91
CA LEU A 173 -3.49 -7.00 -5.46
C LEU A 173 -4.77 -7.75 -5.06
N ALA A 174 -5.15 -8.81 -5.78
CA ALA A 174 -6.26 -9.67 -5.37
C ALA A 174 -6.02 -10.28 -3.97
N GLY A 175 -4.77 -10.64 -3.64
CA GLY A 175 -4.37 -11.06 -2.30
C GLY A 175 -4.60 -9.99 -1.24
N ALA A 176 -4.18 -8.75 -1.53
CA ALA A 176 -4.42 -7.61 -0.65
C ALA A 176 -5.91 -7.33 -0.44
N LEU A 177 -6.72 -7.42 -1.50
CA LEU A 177 -8.17 -7.25 -1.42
C LEU A 177 -8.83 -8.34 -0.56
N ARG A 178 -8.42 -9.61 -0.71
CA ARG A 178 -8.88 -10.71 0.14
C ARG A 178 -8.54 -10.48 1.62
N SER A 179 -7.36 -9.97 1.92
CA SER A 179 -6.93 -9.67 3.29
C SER A 179 -7.73 -8.51 3.88
N ALA A 180 -7.90 -7.41 3.15
CA ALA A 180 -8.71 -6.27 3.57
C ALA A 180 -10.17 -6.69 3.84
N ARG A 181 -10.78 -7.43 2.91
CA ARG A 181 -12.14 -7.95 3.03
C ARG A 181 -12.31 -8.82 4.28
N ARG A 182 -11.36 -9.70 4.57
CA ARG A 182 -11.37 -10.55 5.76
C ARG A 182 -11.35 -9.73 7.05
N LEU A 183 -10.54 -8.69 7.11
CA LEU A 183 -10.47 -7.82 8.29
C LEU A 183 -11.78 -7.07 8.53
N ILE A 184 -12.44 -6.62 7.46
CA ILE A 184 -13.75 -5.95 7.54
C ILE A 184 -14.84 -6.97 7.94
N ALA A 185 -14.90 -8.12 7.28
CA ALA A 185 -15.89 -9.17 7.54
C ALA A 185 -15.82 -9.71 8.99
N THR A 186 -14.63 -9.76 9.57
CA THR A 186 -14.44 -10.18 10.98
C THR A 186 -14.65 -9.07 11.99
N GLY A 187 -14.90 -7.83 11.55
CA GLY A 187 -15.01 -6.67 12.44
C GLY A 187 -13.67 -6.20 13.03
N ALA A 188 -12.54 -6.73 12.55
CA ALA A 188 -11.21 -6.28 12.99
C ALA A 188 -10.91 -4.84 12.51
N VAL A 189 -11.54 -4.42 11.43
CA VAL A 189 -11.54 -3.04 10.93
C VAL A 189 -12.97 -2.62 10.63
N GLU A 190 -13.39 -1.50 11.20
CA GLU A 190 -14.67 -0.88 10.89
C GLU A 190 -14.52 0.09 9.72
N VAL A 191 -15.37 -0.06 8.69
CA VAL A 191 -15.49 0.87 7.57
C VAL A 191 -16.85 1.56 7.70
N PRO A 192 -16.91 2.86 7.95
CA PRO A 192 -18.16 3.57 8.12
C PRO A 192 -19.10 3.37 6.93
N GLY A 193 -20.33 2.91 7.19
CA GLY A 193 -21.35 2.70 6.17
C GLY A 193 -21.21 1.41 5.35
N VAL A 194 -20.26 0.53 5.69
CA VAL A 194 -20.11 -0.80 5.07
C VAL A 194 -20.45 -1.87 6.10
N THR A 195 -21.39 -2.74 5.75
CA THR A 195 -21.69 -3.92 6.58
C THR A 195 -20.81 -5.10 6.16
N PRO A 196 -20.51 -6.05 7.06
CA PRO A 196 -19.75 -7.26 6.72
C PRO A 196 -20.35 -8.06 5.55
N GLU A 197 -21.68 -8.04 5.39
CA GLU A 197 -22.41 -8.74 4.33
C GLU A 197 -22.20 -8.09 2.94
N GLU A 198 -22.00 -6.79 2.87
CA GLU A 198 -21.74 -6.07 1.61
C GLU A 198 -20.38 -6.35 1.00
N THR A 199 -19.47 -6.95 1.77
CA THR A 199 -18.20 -7.40 1.24
C THR A 199 -18.33 -8.74 0.48
N ASP A 200 -19.48 -9.41 0.44
CA ASP A 200 -19.69 -10.73 -0.20
C ASP A 200 -20.17 -10.70 -1.67
N GLY A 201 -20.30 -9.49 -2.27
CA GLY A 201 -20.75 -9.28 -3.65
C GLY A 201 -19.63 -9.19 -4.69
#